data_539dc84fc00347ce516c71797cd6c74b
#
_entry.id   539dc84fc00347ce516c71797cd6c74b
#
_cell.length_a   1.000
_cell.length_b   1.000
_cell.length_c   1.000
_cell.angle_alpha   90.00
_cell.angle_beta   90.00
_cell.angle_gamma   90.00
#
_symmetry.space_group_name_H-M   'P 1'
#
loop_
_entity.id
_entity.type
_entity.pdbx_description
1 polymer ?
#
loop_
_entity_poly.entity_id
_entity_poly.type
_entity_poly.pdbx_seq_one_letter_code
_entity_poly.pdbx_strand_id
1 'polypeptide(L)'
;MTIPLLAFVFLCVGCYHLYNKRQIEKPVVITQQQAKSPKELSKAIHVTEQQAQEVISIKERTQPVATYYTQAPTVEKAAEKVKQDIAHRNPNLPKAATEKSDRTAVVANTDEQKVDVYKIKLDKPHSILAGVTVMTNGEVYETVGYEDKRFEGLAHFKGSEFKGASALVKVVRW
;
A
#
# COMPACT_ATOMS: atom_id res chain seq x y z
N MET A 1 16.24 3.86 -34.30
CA MET A 1 16.24 4.52 -32.97
C MET A 1 15.04 4.22 -32.08
N THR A 2 14.08 3.38 -32.46
CA THR A 2 12.83 3.13 -31.71
C THR A 2 12.87 1.90 -30.80
N ILE A 3 13.79 0.95 -31.05
CA ILE A 3 13.86 -0.33 -30.32
C ILE A 3 14.20 -0.18 -28.82
N PRO A 4 15.21 0.64 -28.41
CA PRO A 4 15.52 0.77 -26.97
C PRO A 4 14.42 1.45 -26.17
N LEU A 5 13.71 2.43 -26.74
CA LEU A 5 12.58 3.09 -26.08
C LEU A 5 11.42 2.13 -25.83
N LEU A 6 11.08 1.30 -26.82
CA LEU A 6 10.05 0.27 -26.69
C LEU A 6 10.43 -0.76 -25.62
N ALA A 7 11.67 -1.22 -25.60
CA ALA A 7 12.15 -2.17 -24.59
C ALA A 7 12.07 -1.56 -23.17
N PHE A 8 12.41 -0.28 -23.01
CA PHE A 8 12.31 0.42 -21.73
C PHE A 8 10.87 0.51 -21.25
N VAL A 9 9.92 0.87 -22.14
CA VAL A 9 8.48 0.93 -21.80
C VAL A 9 7.96 -0.45 -21.37
N PHE A 10 8.32 -1.52 -22.11
CA PHE A 10 7.93 -2.88 -21.73
C PHE A 10 8.51 -3.30 -20.38
N LEU A 11 9.75 -2.91 -20.08
CA LEU A 11 10.39 -3.19 -18.80
C LEU A 11 9.70 -2.44 -17.67
N CYS A 12 9.35 -1.17 -17.85
CA CYS A 12 8.59 -0.39 -16.88
C CYS A 12 7.18 -0.98 -16.62
N VAL A 13 6.47 -1.35 -17.69
CA VAL A 13 5.14 -2.00 -17.58
C VAL A 13 5.26 -3.37 -16.93
N GLY A 14 6.28 -4.15 -17.27
CA GLY A 14 6.57 -5.44 -16.66
C GLY A 14 6.88 -5.32 -15.17
N CYS A 15 7.75 -4.40 -14.78
CA CYS A 15 8.07 -4.10 -13.40
C CYS A 15 6.84 -3.62 -12.62
N TYR A 16 6.04 -2.74 -13.21
CA TYR A 16 4.78 -2.28 -12.61
C TYR A 16 3.79 -3.44 -12.40
N HIS A 17 3.66 -4.33 -13.39
CA HIS A 17 2.77 -5.49 -13.29
C HIS A 17 3.23 -6.48 -12.22
N LEU A 18 4.55 -6.76 -12.16
CA LEU A 18 5.15 -7.64 -11.14
C LEU A 18 5.02 -7.04 -9.74
N TYR A 19 5.28 -5.73 -9.60
CA TYR A 19 5.10 -5.01 -8.34
C TYR A 19 3.64 -5.06 -7.87
N ASN A 20 2.70 -4.82 -8.77
CA ASN A 20 1.27 -4.82 -8.46
C ASN A 20 0.74 -6.24 -8.14
N LYS A 21 1.31 -7.29 -8.74
CA LYS A 21 0.98 -8.69 -8.48
C LYS A 21 1.54 -9.20 -7.14
N ARG A 22 2.70 -8.69 -6.71
CA ARG A 22 3.32 -9.02 -5.41
C ARG A 22 2.61 -8.41 -4.20
N GLN A 23 1.80 -7.40 -4.41
CA GLN A 23 0.97 -6.75 -3.39
C GLN A 23 -0.34 -7.51 -3.13
N ILE A 24 -0.29 -8.85 -3.05
CA ILE A 24 -1.43 -9.62 -2.54
C ILE A 24 -1.45 -9.39 -1.03
N GLU A 25 -2.37 -8.55 -0.63
CA GLU A 25 -2.61 -8.24 0.76
C GLU A 25 -3.06 -9.50 1.49
N LYS A 26 -2.30 -9.90 2.49
CA LYS A 26 -2.70 -10.96 3.40
C LYS A 26 -3.34 -10.31 4.62
N PRO A 27 -4.65 -10.45 4.82
CA PRO A 27 -5.30 -9.93 6.02
C PRO A 27 -4.71 -10.61 7.27
N VAL A 28 -4.51 -9.84 8.32
CA VAL A 28 -3.94 -10.30 9.59
C VAL A 28 -5.01 -10.21 10.67
N VAL A 29 -5.15 -11.29 11.44
CA VAL A 29 -5.99 -11.28 12.65
C VAL A 29 -5.18 -10.72 13.80
N ILE A 30 -5.74 -9.75 14.51
CA ILE A 30 -5.16 -9.13 15.69
C ILE A 30 -6.20 -9.11 16.82
N THR A 31 -5.72 -9.25 18.05
CA THR A 31 -6.56 -9.07 19.23
C THR A 31 -6.81 -7.59 19.49
N GLN A 32 -7.83 -7.28 20.27
CA GLN A 32 -8.12 -5.91 20.68
C GLN A 32 -6.96 -5.28 21.46
N GLN A 33 -6.26 -6.06 22.28
CA GLN A 33 -5.09 -5.60 23.03
C GLN A 33 -3.93 -5.23 22.09
N GLN A 34 -3.62 -6.09 21.11
CA GLN A 34 -2.62 -5.80 20.09
C GLN A 34 -2.97 -4.54 19.28
N ALA A 35 -4.25 -4.34 19.00
CA ALA A 35 -4.75 -3.17 18.27
C ALA A 35 -4.64 -1.85 19.05
N LYS A 36 -4.35 -1.88 20.35
CA LYS A 36 -4.15 -0.70 21.21
C LYS A 36 -2.66 -0.42 21.50
N SER A 37 -1.76 -1.36 21.24
CA SER A 37 -0.33 -1.24 21.51
C SER A 37 0.46 -0.99 20.23
N PRO A 38 1.14 0.17 20.04
CA PRO A 38 1.94 0.44 18.85
C PRO A 38 3.00 -0.60 18.59
N LYS A 39 3.68 -1.08 19.64
CA LYS A 39 4.73 -2.08 19.56
C LYS A 39 4.22 -3.45 19.10
N GLU A 40 3.06 -3.87 19.60
CA GLU A 40 2.47 -5.14 19.21
C GLU A 40 1.80 -5.07 17.85
N LEU A 41 1.11 -3.97 17.57
CA LEU A 41 0.51 -3.73 16.27
C LEU A 41 1.56 -3.67 15.17
N SER A 42 2.69 -2.99 15.40
CA SER A 42 3.78 -2.89 14.41
C SER A 42 4.30 -4.26 14.00
N LYS A 43 4.46 -5.17 14.97
CA LYS A 43 4.87 -6.55 14.71
C LYS A 43 3.79 -7.34 13.96
N ALA A 44 2.54 -7.21 14.38
CA ALA A 44 1.43 -7.97 13.79
C ALA A 44 1.18 -7.61 12.32
N ILE A 45 1.23 -6.34 11.97
CA ILE A 45 0.96 -5.87 10.59
C ILE A 45 2.23 -5.54 9.78
N HIS A 46 3.43 -5.84 10.34
CA HIS A 46 4.73 -5.63 9.70
C HIS A 46 4.96 -4.18 9.21
N VAL A 47 4.86 -3.24 10.15
CA VAL A 47 5.12 -1.80 9.93
C VAL A 47 6.06 -1.27 11.02
N THR A 48 6.50 -0.01 10.89
CA THR A 48 7.25 0.67 11.96
C THR A 48 6.34 1.00 13.14
N GLU A 49 6.91 1.18 14.33
CA GLU A 49 6.13 1.59 15.52
C GLU A 49 5.47 2.97 15.30
N GLN A 50 6.13 3.86 14.58
CA GLN A 50 5.57 5.18 14.22
C GLN A 50 4.34 5.06 13.33
N GLN A 51 4.40 4.20 12.30
CA GLN A 51 3.25 3.92 11.43
C GLN A 51 2.12 3.21 12.22
N ALA A 52 2.46 2.31 13.15
CA ALA A 52 1.47 1.66 14.01
C ALA A 52 0.78 2.68 14.93
N GLN A 53 1.50 3.65 15.48
CA GLN A 53 0.93 4.73 16.27
C GLN A 53 -0.05 5.57 15.45
N GLU A 54 0.31 5.88 14.21
CA GLU A 54 -0.57 6.60 13.29
C GLU A 54 -1.84 5.79 12.98
N VAL A 55 -1.70 4.49 12.70
CA VAL A 55 -2.83 3.57 12.47
C VAL A 55 -3.78 3.54 13.67
N ILE A 56 -3.25 3.50 14.90
CA ILE A 56 -4.07 3.55 16.12
C ILE A 56 -4.86 4.86 16.17
N SER A 57 -4.20 5.99 15.95
CA SER A 57 -4.85 7.31 16.00
C SER A 57 -5.92 7.48 14.91
N ILE A 58 -5.69 6.92 13.73
CA ILE A 58 -6.67 6.89 12.63
C ILE A 58 -7.85 5.98 13.01
N LYS A 59 -7.57 4.77 13.52
CA LYS A 59 -8.59 3.81 13.95
C LYS A 59 -9.53 4.40 15.00
N GLU A 60 -9.03 5.18 15.94
CA GLU A 60 -9.84 5.83 16.97
C GLU A 60 -10.82 6.87 16.39
N ARG A 61 -10.54 7.37 15.19
CA ARG A 61 -11.34 8.40 14.48
C ARG A 61 -12.16 7.83 13.33
N THR A 62 -11.89 6.60 12.89
CA THR A 62 -12.56 5.97 11.74
C THR A 62 -13.34 4.74 12.17
N GLN A 63 -14.47 4.53 11.51
CA GLN A 63 -15.23 3.30 11.69
C GLN A 63 -14.60 2.16 10.89
N PRO A 64 -14.78 0.89 11.34
CA PRO A 64 -14.38 -0.26 10.56
C PRO A 64 -15.15 -0.29 9.23
N VAL A 65 -14.52 -0.78 8.17
CA VAL A 65 -15.16 -0.93 6.85
C VAL A 65 -16.20 -2.05 6.81
N ALA A 66 -16.11 -2.98 7.76
CA ALA A 66 -17.12 -4.01 8.00
C ALA A 66 -17.04 -4.48 9.46
N THR A 67 -18.18 -4.75 10.05
CA THR A 67 -18.32 -5.34 11.38
C THR A 67 -19.24 -6.57 11.29
N TYR A 68 -18.78 -7.68 11.84
CA TYR A 68 -19.53 -8.93 11.89
C TYR A 68 -19.79 -9.30 13.34
N TYR A 69 -21.05 -9.37 13.71
CA TYR A 69 -21.44 -9.97 14.98
C TYR A 69 -21.47 -11.48 14.84
N THR A 70 -20.84 -12.19 15.75
CA THR A 70 -20.71 -13.62 15.65
C THR A 70 -21.33 -14.33 16.84
N GLN A 71 -22.01 -15.44 16.55
CA GLN A 71 -22.46 -16.42 17.53
C GLN A 71 -21.49 -17.61 17.61
N ALA A 72 -20.32 -17.51 16.99
CA ALA A 72 -19.31 -18.56 17.06
C ALA A 72 -18.83 -18.77 18.51
N PRO A 73 -18.42 -19.99 18.86
CA PRO A 73 -17.97 -20.31 20.22
C PRO A 73 -16.77 -19.47 20.68
N THR A 74 -16.01 -18.89 19.72
CA THR A 74 -14.94 -17.93 20.01
C THR A 74 -14.88 -16.87 18.91
N VAL A 75 -14.72 -15.62 19.31
CA VAL A 75 -14.57 -14.48 18.39
C VAL A 75 -13.34 -14.62 17.52
N GLU A 76 -12.27 -15.23 18.05
CA GLU A 76 -11.02 -15.51 17.33
C GLU A 76 -11.25 -16.45 16.15
N LYS A 77 -12.04 -17.51 16.31
CA LYS A 77 -12.38 -18.42 15.20
C LYS A 77 -13.19 -17.70 14.11
N ALA A 78 -14.09 -16.80 14.51
CA ALA A 78 -14.82 -15.98 13.57
C ALA A 78 -13.89 -15.01 12.82
N ALA A 79 -12.91 -14.41 13.51
CA ALA A 79 -11.92 -13.53 12.90
C ALA A 79 -11.04 -14.29 11.88
N GLU A 80 -10.62 -15.51 12.21
CA GLU A 80 -9.85 -16.36 11.25
C GLU A 80 -10.70 -16.72 10.03
N LYS A 81 -11.99 -17.00 10.20
CA LYS A 81 -12.89 -17.24 9.06
C LYS A 81 -13.02 -16.00 8.19
N VAL A 82 -13.27 -14.82 8.79
CA VAL A 82 -13.37 -13.55 8.05
C VAL A 82 -12.06 -13.27 7.30
N LYS A 83 -10.90 -13.50 7.92
CA LYS A 83 -9.59 -13.41 7.27
C LYS A 83 -9.49 -14.31 6.03
N GLN A 84 -9.90 -15.58 6.15
CA GLN A 84 -9.89 -16.51 5.02
C GLN A 84 -10.84 -16.04 3.92
N ASP A 85 -12.05 -15.63 4.26
CA ASP A 85 -13.04 -15.12 3.31
C ASP A 85 -12.53 -13.88 2.56
N ILE A 86 -11.84 -12.96 3.23
CA ILE A 86 -11.19 -11.80 2.59
C ILE A 86 -10.06 -12.25 1.65
N ALA A 87 -9.20 -13.18 2.11
CA ALA A 87 -8.09 -13.69 1.30
C ALA A 87 -8.57 -14.36 0.01
N HIS A 88 -9.69 -15.07 0.07
CA HIS A 88 -10.33 -15.72 -1.09
C HIS A 88 -11.28 -14.80 -1.86
N ARG A 89 -11.41 -13.53 -1.46
CA ARG A 89 -12.34 -12.56 -2.07
C ARG A 89 -13.76 -13.10 -2.16
N ASN A 90 -14.25 -13.68 -1.06
CA ASN A 90 -15.59 -14.24 -1.01
C ASN A 90 -16.63 -13.19 -1.45
N PRO A 91 -17.45 -13.46 -2.47
CA PRO A 91 -18.40 -12.49 -3.03
C PRO A 91 -19.52 -12.09 -2.04
N ASN A 92 -19.71 -12.85 -0.97
CA ASN A 92 -20.68 -12.52 0.08
C ASN A 92 -20.18 -11.45 1.05
N LEU A 93 -18.91 -11.06 0.97
CA LEU A 93 -18.37 -9.96 1.77
C LEU A 93 -18.66 -8.61 1.12
N PRO A 94 -18.84 -7.53 1.92
CA PRO A 94 -18.90 -6.18 1.39
C PRO A 94 -17.67 -5.85 0.53
N LYS A 95 -17.88 -5.14 -0.58
CA LYS A 95 -16.79 -4.69 -1.46
C LYS A 95 -15.67 -3.99 -0.70
N ALA A 96 -16.03 -3.12 0.26
CA ALA A 96 -15.08 -2.40 1.10
C ALA A 96 -14.14 -3.33 1.90
N ALA A 97 -14.61 -4.53 2.30
CA ALA A 97 -13.77 -5.50 3.00
C ALA A 97 -12.82 -6.28 2.07
N THR A 98 -13.15 -6.39 0.77
CA THR A 98 -12.38 -7.15 -0.23
C THR A 98 -11.54 -6.25 -1.14
N GLU A 99 -11.72 -4.94 -1.10
CA GLU A 99 -10.91 -3.97 -1.84
C GLU A 99 -9.44 -4.02 -1.40
N LYS A 100 -8.56 -3.71 -2.34
CA LYS A 100 -7.12 -3.67 -2.08
C LYS A 100 -6.76 -2.51 -1.16
N SER A 101 -5.94 -2.76 -0.15
CA SER A 101 -5.30 -1.75 0.69
C SER A 101 -3.85 -2.13 0.99
N ASP A 102 -3.11 -1.29 1.70
CA ASP A 102 -1.73 -1.62 2.04
C ASP A 102 -1.65 -2.68 3.13
N ARG A 103 -2.61 -2.66 4.06
CA ARG A 103 -2.81 -3.69 5.08
C ARG A 103 -4.29 -3.86 5.36
N THR A 104 -4.70 -5.07 5.73
CA THR A 104 -6.03 -5.35 6.29
C THR A 104 -5.85 -5.96 7.66
N ALA A 105 -6.43 -5.32 8.66
CA ALA A 105 -6.49 -5.83 10.01
C ALA A 105 -7.90 -6.36 10.31
N VAL A 106 -7.98 -7.58 10.80
CA VAL A 106 -9.21 -8.21 11.29
C VAL A 106 -9.11 -8.27 12.80
N VAL A 107 -9.84 -7.42 13.48
CA VAL A 107 -9.78 -7.25 14.95
C VAL A 107 -10.84 -8.11 15.60
N ALA A 108 -10.40 -9.07 16.42
CA ALA A 108 -11.27 -9.84 17.29
C ALA A 108 -11.57 -9.01 18.56
N ASN A 109 -12.81 -8.58 18.73
CA ASN A 109 -13.28 -7.88 19.92
C ASN A 109 -14.13 -8.84 20.75
N THR A 110 -13.52 -9.43 21.76
CA THR A 110 -14.15 -10.41 22.65
C THR A 110 -15.18 -9.77 23.58
N ASP A 111 -14.98 -8.51 23.96
CA ASP A 111 -15.88 -7.81 24.89
C ASP A 111 -17.25 -7.52 24.25
N GLU A 112 -17.23 -7.16 22.97
CA GLU A 112 -18.46 -6.85 22.22
C GLU A 112 -18.90 -8.00 21.31
N GLN A 113 -18.24 -9.16 21.36
CA GLN A 113 -18.52 -10.35 20.55
C GLN A 113 -18.65 -10.03 19.05
N LYS A 114 -17.71 -9.25 18.53
CA LYS A 114 -17.70 -8.85 17.13
C LYS A 114 -16.32 -8.95 16.51
N VAL A 115 -16.31 -8.98 15.18
CA VAL A 115 -15.10 -8.92 14.35
C VAL A 115 -15.17 -7.67 13.50
N ASP A 116 -14.22 -6.77 13.68
CA ASP A 116 -14.12 -5.54 12.93
C ASP A 116 -13.01 -5.66 11.88
N VAL A 117 -13.29 -5.19 10.66
CA VAL A 117 -12.34 -5.17 9.56
C VAL A 117 -11.91 -3.74 9.28
N TYR A 118 -10.60 -3.50 9.31
CA TYR A 118 -9.99 -2.20 9.02
C TYR A 118 -9.10 -2.30 7.79
N LYS A 119 -9.29 -1.38 6.83
CA LYS A 119 -8.43 -1.17 5.69
C LYS A 119 -7.45 -0.05 6.00
N ILE A 120 -6.16 -0.38 6.01
CA ILE A 120 -5.09 0.53 6.41
C ILE A 120 -4.35 0.98 5.16
N LYS A 121 -4.29 2.29 4.94
CA LYS A 121 -3.42 2.92 3.94
C LYS A 121 -2.21 3.48 4.66
N LEU A 122 -1.03 3.01 4.28
CA LEU A 122 0.24 3.46 4.84
C LEU A 122 0.76 4.66 4.06
N ASP A 123 1.33 5.63 4.75
CA ASP A 123 2.09 6.68 4.08
C ASP A 123 3.34 6.07 3.43
N LYS A 124 3.51 6.33 2.14
CA LYS A 124 4.64 5.87 1.33
C LYS A 124 5.42 7.08 0.87
N PRO A 125 6.33 7.58 1.70
CA PRO A 125 7.05 8.82 1.42
C PRO A 125 8.04 8.68 0.26
N HIS A 126 8.37 7.46 -0.13
CA HIS A 126 9.38 7.17 -1.15
C HIS A 126 8.76 6.53 -2.40
N SER A 127 9.15 7.00 -3.57
CA SER A 127 8.72 6.46 -4.86
C SER A 127 9.90 6.35 -5.82
N ILE A 128 9.88 5.31 -6.66
CA ILE A 128 10.75 5.23 -7.83
C ILE A 128 9.91 5.68 -9.03
N LEU A 129 10.44 6.61 -9.79
CA LEU A 129 9.81 7.18 -10.96
C LEU A 129 10.49 6.65 -12.22
N ALA A 130 9.71 6.35 -13.25
CA ALA A 130 10.23 6.00 -14.56
C ALA A 130 9.31 6.59 -15.64
N GLY A 131 9.88 7.17 -16.66
CA GLY A 131 9.13 7.82 -17.71
C GLY A 131 9.99 8.28 -18.87
N VAL A 132 9.45 9.19 -19.66
CA VAL A 132 10.14 9.82 -20.78
C VAL A 132 10.01 11.34 -20.68
N THR A 133 11.07 12.04 -21.03
CA THR A 133 11.12 13.49 -21.15
C THR A 133 11.24 13.85 -22.62
N VAL A 134 10.32 14.69 -23.11
CA VAL A 134 10.34 15.19 -24.48
C VAL A 134 10.76 16.66 -24.45
N MET A 135 11.81 16.98 -25.17
CA MET A 135 12.32 18.35 -25.28
C MET A 135 11.66 19.10 -26.44
N THR A 136 11.69 20.42 -26.39
CA THR A 136 11.09 21.29 -27.43
C THR A 136 11.72 21.12 -28.81
N ASN A 137 12.96 20.65 -28.87
CA ASN A 137 13.67 20.29 -30.11
C ASN A 137 13.27 18.90 -30.67
N GLY A 138 12.30 18.21 -30.02
CA GLY A 138 11.86 16.88 -30.42
C GLY A 138 12.70 15.74 -29.91
N GLU A 139 13.75 16.00 -29.11
CA GLU A 139 14.52 14.93 -28.47
C GLU A 139 13.75 14.26 -27.35
N VAL A 140 13.92 12.93 -27.23
CA VAL A 140 13.27 12.10 -26.23
C VAL A 140 14.34 11.43 -25.37
N TYR A 141 14.19 11.52 -24.06
CA TYR A 141 15.07 10.92 -23.07
C TYR A 141 14.31 9.94 -22.19
N GLU A 142 14.88 8.78 -21.90
CA GLU A 142 14.44 7.90 -20.82
C GLU A 142 14.77 8.57 -19.49
N THR A 143 13.79 8.59 -18.59
CA THR A 143 13.93 9.27 -17.29
C THR A 143 13.68 8.29 -16.18
N VAL A 144 14.60 8.22 -15.22
CA VAL A 144 14.46 7.46 -13.97
C VAL A 144 14.63 8.44 -12.82
N GLY A 145 13.82 8.28 -11.79
CA GLY A 145 13.87 9.17 -10.66
C GLY A 145 13.58 8.50 -9.32
N TYR A 146 13.88 9.24 -8.29
CA TYR A 146 13.57 8.91 -6.91
C TYR A 146 12.90 10.11 -6.25
N GLU A 147 11.79 9.82 -5.57
CA GLU A 147 11.03 10.80 -4.81
C GLU A 147 11.10 10.45 -3.33
N ASP A 148 11.37 11.44 -2.49
CA ASP A 148 11.30 11.36 -1.03
C ASP A 148 10.53 12.58 -0.50
N LYS A 149 9.33 12.36 0.05
CA LYS A 149 8.47 13.40 0.65
C LYS A 149 8.29 14.62 -0.25
N ARG A 150 9.21 15.59 -0.15
CA ARG A 150 9.18 16.87 -0.87
C ARG A 150 10.19 16.96 -2.01
N PHE A 151 11.18 16.09 -2.02
CA PHE A 151 12.25 16.11 -2.98
C PHE A 151 12.05 15.05 -4.07
N GLU A 152 12.35 15.41 -5.30
CA GLU A 152 12.35 14.53 -6.44
C GLU A 152 13.63 14.75 -7.25
N GLY A 153 14.39 13.69 -7.45
CA GLY A 153 15.59 13.68 -8.30
C GLY A 153 15.32 12.84 -9.54
N LEU A 154 15.63 13.38 -10.72
CA LEU A 154 15.46 12.71 -12.00
C LEU A 154 16.80 12.63 -12.72
N ALA A 155 17.10 11.50 -13.37
CA ALA A 155 18.20 11.32 -14.28
C ALA A 155 17.68 11.01 -15.68
N HIS A 156 18.23 11.69 -16.70
CA HIS A 156 17.81 11.59 -18.09
C HIS A 156 18.86 10.89 -18.90
N PHE A 157 18.47 9.93 -19.73
CA PHE A 157 19.33 9.11 -20.55
C PHE A 157 18.86 9.10 -22.01
N LYS A 158 19.79 8.88 -22.94
CA LYS A 158 19.51 8.59 -24.35
C LYS A 158 20.22 7.29 -24.69
N GLY A 159 19.48 6.17 -24.61
CA GLY A 159 20.09 4.84 -24.58
C GLY A 159 20.90 4.63 -23.31
N SER A 160 22.20 4.35 -23.44
CA SER A 160 23.12 4.18 -22.29
C SER A 160 23.84 5.46 -21.85
N GLU A 161 23.62 6.57 -22.56
CA GLU A 161 24.34 7.82 -22.31
C GLU A 161 23.54 8.72 -21.34
N PHE A 162 24.18 9.12 -20.24
CA PHE A 162 23.62 10.11 -19.31
C PHE A 162 23.58 11.49 -19.96
N LYS A 163 22.45 12.15 -19.97
CA LYS A 163 22.22 13.45 -20.63
C LYS A 163 21.98 14.59 -19.65
N GLY A 164 21.66 14.30 -18.41
CA GLY A 164 21.44 15.32 -17.38
C GLY A 164 20.60 14.84 -16.22
N ALA A 165 20.41 15.72 -15.26
CA ALA A 165 19.58 15.47 -14.10
C ALA A 165 18.72 16.69 -13.78
N SER A 166 17.58 16.44 -13.13
CA SER A 166 16.68 17.47 -12.60
C SER A 166 16.44 17.23 -11.13
N ALA A 167 16.32 18.30 -10.35
CA ALA A 167 15.90 18.26 -8.97
C ALA A 167 14.66 19.13 -8.80
N LEU A 168 13.62 18.60 -8.19
CA LEU A 168 12.35 19.26 -7.99
C LEU A 168 12.00 19.27 -6.50
N VAL A 169 11.31 20.31 -6.07
CA VAL A 169 10.78 20.44 -4.70
C VAL A 169 9.29 20.71 -4.77
N LYS A 170 8.50 19.90 -4.05
CA LYS A 170 7.06 20.13 -3.91
C LYS A 170 6.80 21.33 -3.00
N VAL A 171 6.37 22.44 -3.59
CA VAL A 171 6.17 23.70 -2.87
C VAL A 171 4.84 23.70 -2.11
N VAL A 172 3.79 23.08 -2.66
CA VAL A 172 2.44 23.03 -2.08
C VAL A 172 1.90 21.60 -2.12
N ARG A 173 1.21 21.19 -1.05
CA ARG A 173 0.34 20.01 -0.98
C ARG A 173 -1.06 20.48 -0.59
N TRP A 174 -2.07 20.04 -1.30
CA TRP A 174 -3.49 20.18 -0.97
C TRP A 174 -4.18 18.82 -0.90
#